data_16e8382cd832bc2dddea976952a87213
#
_entry.id   16e8382cd832bc2dddea976952a87213
#
_cell.length_a   1.000
_cell.length_b   1.000
_cell.length_c   1.000
_cell.angle_alpha   90.00
_cell.angle_beta   90.00
_cell.angle_gamma   90.00
#
_symmetry.space_group_name_H-M   'P 1'
#
loop_
_entity.id
_entity.type
_entity.pdbx_description
1 polymer ?
#
loop_
_entity_poly.entity_id
_entity_poly.type
_entity_poly.pdbx_seq_one_letter_code
_entity_poly.pdbx_strand_id
1 'polypeptide(L)'
;KGLGIKHKVNLKKIIPDDSISIAQGGLAPLGTKRTSWTYRQIETISKCYSFSLTEPISKIPKKGLEVILKGSQEKFDIPSTTLGITRSYKIDFEGLENYIESSYEEAATASIKRWASNYMDSNKCSVCNGSRLRKEALFFKLNNLNIADVVRMDLKDLFFWISDLESFLSENENR
;
A
#
# COMPACT_ATOMS: atom_id res chain seq x y z
N LYS A 1 -13.22 3.97 -5.45
CA LYS A 1 -13.55 4.09 -4.01
C LYS A 1 -13.95 5.54 -3.61
N GLY A 2 -13.81 6.54 -4.46
CA GLY A 2 -14.32 7.91 -4.28
C GLY A 2 -13.64 8.76 -3.19
N LEU A 3 -12.62 8.25 -2.52
CA LEU A 3 -12.00 8.93 -1.38
C LEU A 3 -10.96 10.01 -1.76
N GLY A 4 -10.57 10.10 -3.04
CA GLY A 4 -9.54 11.05 -3.49
C GLY A 4 -8.13 10.71 -3.05
N ILE A 5 -7.94 9.62 -2.32
CA ILE A 5 -6.67 9.09 -1.85
C ILE A 5 -6.51 7.62 -2.25
N LYS A 6 -5.27 7.18 -2.40
CA LYS A 6 -4.89 5.77 -2.55
C LYS A 6 -3.87 5.43 -1.46
N HIS A 7 -4.10 4.30 -0.80
CA HIS A 7 -3.10 3.73 0.07
C HIS A 7 -2.16 2.87 -0.76
N LYS A 8 -0.87 2.99 -0.51
CA LYS A 8 0.19 2.24 -1.18
C LYS A 8 1.21 1.80 -0.15
N VAL A 9 1.66 0.57 -0.25
CA VAL A 9 2.70 0.02 0.63
C VAL A 9 3.99 0.84 0.51
N ASN A 10 4.60 1.13 1.66
CA ASN A 10 5.87 1.83 1.75
C ASN A 10 6.97 0.87 2.19
N LEU A 11 7.92 0.60 1.29
CA LEU A 11 9.04 -0.31 1.55
C LEU A 11 9.91 0.13 2.74
N LYS A 12 10.07 1.43 2.96
CA LYS A 12 10.81 1.96 4.12
C LYS A 12 10.12 1.65 5.45
N LYS A 13 8.82 1.42 5.46
CA LYS A 13 8.08 0.97 6.64
C LYS A 13 8.13 -0.53 6.82
N ILE A 14 8.32 -1.30 5.73
CA ILE A 14 8.54 -2.75 5.79
C ILE A 14 9.96 -3.05 6.26
N ILE A 15 10.96 -2.33 5.72
CA ILE A 15 12.38 -2.45 6.07
C ILE A 15 12.84 -1.08 6.57
N PRO A 16 12.64 -0.76 7.85
CA PRO A 16 13.07 0.52 8.41
C PRO A 16 14.60 0.64 8.48
N ASP A 17 15.28 -0.47 8.71
CA ASP A 17 16.72 -0.57 8.83
C ASP A 17 17.20 -1.88 8.18
N ASP A 18 17.94 -1.77 7.10
CA ASP A 18 18.47 -2.90 6.34
C ASP A 18 19.78 -3.49 6.94
N SER A 19 20.33 -2.86 7.97
CA SER A 19 21.43 -3.38 8.77
C SER A 19 20.98 -4.52 9.73
N ILE A 20 19.66 -4.59 10.00
CA ILE A 20 19.07 -5.62 10.86
C ILE A 20 18.75 -6.85 10.02
N SER A 21 18.92 -8.05 10.61
CA SER A 21 18.58 -9.31 9.95
C SER A 21 17.09 -9.61 10.01
N ILE A 22 16.60 -10.46 9.09
CA ILE A 22 15.21 -10.93 9.11
C ILE A 22 14.88 -11.63 10.43
N ALA A 23 15.82 -12.44 10.95
CA ALA A 23 15.64 -13.15 12.23
C ALA A 23 15.49 -12.21 13.42
N GLN A 24 16.11 -11.03 13.37
CA GLN A 24 16.04 -9.99 14.41
C GLN A 24 14.88 -9.02 14.23
N GLY A 25 14.04 -9.21 13.21
CA GLY A 25 12.89 -8.38 12.96
C GLY A 25 13.09 -7.27 11.94
N GLY A 26 14.11 -7.34 11.09
CA GLY A 26 14.38 -6.38 10.03
C GLY A 26 13.22 -6.24 9.02
N LEU A 27 12.34 -7.25 8.94
CA LEU A 27 11.03 -7.13 8.28
C LEU A 27 9.97 -6.77 9.34
N ALA A 28 9.70 -5.49 9.51
CA ALA A 28 8.84 -4.96 10.56
C ALA A 28 7.43 -5.61 10.63
N PRO A 29 6.74 -5.93 9.51
CA PRO A 29 5.44 -6.60 9.56
C PRO A 29 5.46 -8.00 10.19
N LEU A 30 6.59 -8.68 10.17
CA LEU A 30 6.75 -10.04 10.70
C LEU A 30 7.28 -10.06 12.14
N GLY A 31 8.02 -9.01 12.53
CA GLY A 31 8.72 -8.95 13.80
C GLY A 31 9.91 -9.90 13.86
N THR A 32 10.32 -10.30 15.09
CA THR A 32 11.40 -11.26 15.30
C THR A 32 11.03 -12.68 14.88
N LYS A 33 12.04 -13.49 14.54
CA LYS A 33 11.83 -14.88 14.11
C LYS A 33 11.00 -15.66 15.13
N ARG A 34 9.94 -16.30 14.64
CA ARG A 34 9.05 -17.17 15.41
C ARG A 34 8.62 -18.38 14.58
N THR A 35 8.13 -19.41 15.23
CA THR A 35 7.58 -20.59 14.54
C THR A 35 6.22 -20.22 13.94
N SER A 36 6.21 -19.73 12.70
CA SER A 36 5.01 -19.41 11.94
C SER A 36 5.11 -19.94 10.52
N TRP A 37 3.97 -20.08 9.87
CA TRP A 37 3.90 -20.53 8.48
C TRP A 37 4.68 -19.59 7.55
N THR A 38 4.51 -18.27 7.70
CA THR A 38 5.22 -17.27 6.90
C THR A 38 6.73 -17.36 7.06
N TYR A 39 7.23 -17.58 8.29
CA TYR A 39 8.68 -17.76 8.49
C TYR A 39 9.21 -19.02 7.84
N ARG A 40 8.45 -20.13 7.81
CA ARG A 40 8.84 -21.35 7.08
C ARG A 40 8.94 -21.12 5.58
N GLN A 41 8.01 -20.34 5.02
CA GLN A 41 8.07 -19.94 3.61
C GLN A 41 9.36 -19.14 3.33
N ILE A 42 9.67 -18.14 4.15
CA ILE A 42 10.86 -17.30 4.00
C ILE A 42 12.14 -18.15 4.20
N GLU A 43 12.17 -19.11 5.12
CA GLU A 43 13.28 -20.07 5.27
C GLU A 43 13.48 -20.91 4.01
N THR A 44 12.42 -21.31 3.35
CA THR A 44 12.52 -22.06 2.09
C THR A 44 13.07 -21.18 0.98
N ILE A 45 12.56 -19.95 0.86
CA ILE A 45 13.05 -18.95 -0.09
C ILE A 45 14.54 -18.66 0.16
N SER A 46 14.95 -18.52 1.43
CA SER A 46 16.34 -18.24 1.76
C SER A 46 17.30 -19.36 1.29
N LYS A 47 16.87 -20.62 1.37
CA LYS A 47 17.63 -21.76 0.84
C LYS A 47 17.71 -21.75 -0.68
N CYS A 48 16.58 -21.45 -1.36
CA CYS A 48 16.53 -21.40 -2.83
C CYS A 48 17.41 -20.27 -3.41
N TYR A 49 17.50 -19.15 -2.71
CA TYR A 49 18.29 -17.98 -3.14
C TYR A 49 19.63 -17.82 -2.42
N SER A 50 20.05 -18.84 -1.64
CA SER A 50 21.36 -18.94 -0.98
C SER A 50 21.71 -17.74 -0.09
N PHE A 51 20.81 -17.34 0.83
CA PHE A 51 21.07 -16.32 1.83
C PHE A 51 20.66 -16.78 3.23
N SER A 52 21.22 -16.15 4.26
CA SER A 52 20.90 -16.45 5.66
C SER A 52 19.91 -15.44 6.24
N LEU A 53 18.95 -15.93 7.05
CA LEU A 53 18.02 -15.06 7.77
C LEU A 53 18.68 -14.30 8.93
N THR A 54 19.90 -14.69 9.32
CA THR A 54 20.67 -14.06 10.40
C THR A 54 21.63 -12.98 9.93
N GLU A 55 21.81 -12.84 8.60
CA GLU A 55 22.60 -11.77 8.01
C GLU A 55 21.76 -10.51 7.80
N PRO A 56 22.38 -9.31 7.79
CA PRO A 56 21.71 -8.07 7.47
C PRO A 56 20.93 -8.14 6.15
N ILE A 57 19.76 -7.48 6.08
CA ILE A 57 18.93 -7.46 4.87
C ILE A 57 19.71 -6.88 3.68
N SER A 58 20.58 -5.90 3.91
CA SER A 58 21.45 -5.31 2.87
C SER A 58 22.36 -6.31 2.16
N LYS A 59 22.65 -7.47 2.76
CA LYS A 59 23.45 -8.55 2.15
C LYS A 59 22.64 -9.58 1.37
N ILE A 60 21.32 -9.54 1.47
CA ILE A 60 20.44 -10.47 0.77
C ILE A 60 20.50 -10.20 -0.75
N PRO A 61 20.63 -11.24 -1.59
CA PRO A 61 20.59 -11.08 -3.03
C PRO A 61 19.29 -10.38 -3.49
N LYS A 62 19.39 -9.42 -4.42
CA LYS A 62 18.23 -8.63 -4.89
C LYS A 62 17.05 -9.48 -5.32
N LYS A 63 17.29 -10.60 -6.02
CA LYS A 63 16.24 -11.54 -6.43
C LYS A 63 15.52 -12.17 -5.22
N GLY A 64 16.26 -12.62 -4.21
CA GLY A 64 15.67 -13.19 -2.99
C GLY A 64 14.83 -12.18 -2.22
N LEU A 65 15.34 -10.95 -2.08
CA LEU A 65 14.61 -9.86 -1.44
C LEU A 65 13.35 -9.46 -2.24
N GLU A 66 13.44 -9.42 -3.57
CA GLU A 66 12.30 -9.12 -4.43
C GLU A 66 11.19 -10.16 -4.30
N VAL A 67 11.53 -11.44 -4.23
CA VAL A 67 10.58 -12.53 -3.98
C VAL A 67 9.91 -12.36 -2.61
N ILE A 68 10.65 -12.02 -1.57
CA ILE A 68 10.08 -11.78 -0.23
C ILE A 68 9.11 -10.59 -0.25
N LEU A 69 9.43 -9.54 -0.97
CA LEU A 69 8.61 -8.32 -1.00
C LEU A 69 7.41 -8.46 -1.94
N LYS A 70 7.63 -8.86 -3.19
CA LYS A 70 6.60 -8.86 -4.24
C LYS A 70 5.96 -10.22 -4.50
N GLY A 71 6.57 -11.29 -3.96
CA GLY A 71 6.13 -12.65 -4.25
C GLY A 71 6.76 -13.25 -5.50
N SER A 72 6.38 -14.49 -5.78
CA SER A 72 6.81 -15.23 -6.96
C SER A 72 5.72 -16.19 -7.41
N GLN A 73 5.62 -16.41 -8.72
CA GLN A 73 4.78 -17.47 -9.29
C GLN A 73 5.46 -18.85 -9.23
N GLU A 74 6.74 -18.90 -8.84
CA GLU A 74 7.46 -20.15 -8.61
C GLU A 74 6.90 -20.87 -7.38
N LYS A 75 6.71 -22.18 -7.50
CA LYS A 75 6.22 -23.00 -6.39
C LYS A 75 7.39 -23.48 -5.53
N PHE A 76 7.33 -23.15 -4.27
CA PHE A 76 8.30 -23.58 -3.28
C PHE A 76 7.79 -24.82 -2.54
N ASP A 77 8.65 -25.82 -2.37
CA ASP A 77 8.35 -27.01 -1.56
C ASP A 77 8.58 -26.69 -0.09
N ILE A 78 7.51 -26.47 0.66
CA ILE A 78 7.57 -26.09 2.06
C ILE A 78 7.31 -27.31 2.93
N PRO A 79 8.30 -27.79 3.68
CA PRO A 79 8.10 -28.90 4.59
C PRO A 79 7.29 -28.46 5.81
N SER A 80 6.26 -29.22 6.13
CA SER A 80 5.47 -29.06 7.35
C SER A 80 5.41 -30.38 8.09
N THR A 81 5.93 -30.40 9.32
CA THR A 81 5.87 -31.57 10.19
C THR A 81 4.76 -31.39 11.21
N THR A 82 3.76 -32.27 11.16
CA THR A 82 2.66 -32.30 12.12
C THR A 82 2.56 -33.73 12.66
N LEU A 83 2.58 -33.90 13.97
CA LEU A 83 2.51 -35.22 14.64
C LEU A 83 3.55 -36.24 14.13
N GLY A 84 4.79 -35.79 13.87
CA GLY A 84 5.87 -36.66 13.37
C GLY A 84 5.81 -37.01 11.89
N ILE A 85 4.77 -36.58 11.16
CA ILE A 85 4.64 -36.80 9.72
C ILE A 85 5.05 -35.52 8.98
N THR A 86 6.09 -35.59 8.15
CA THR A 86 6.52 -34.50 7.29
C THR A 86 5.79 -34.57 5.96
N ARG A 87 5.06 -33.53 5.64
CA ARG A 87 4.42 -33.33 4.33
C ARG A 87 5.05 -32.13 3.64
N SER A 88 5.22 -32.18 2.33
CA SER A 88 5.70 -31.07 1.51
C SER A 88 4.50 -30.43 0.79
N TYR A 89 4.40 -29.13 0.86
CA TYR A 89 3.36 -28.35 0.17
C TYR A 89 4.01 -27.50 -0.90
N LYS A 90 3.55 -27.63 -2.14
CA LYS A 90 3.95 -26.76 -3.25
C LYS A 90 3.08 -25.51 -3.24
N ILE A 91 3.64 -24.41 -2.80
CA ILE A 91 2.91 -23.14 -2.66
C ILE A 91 3.72 -22.03 -3.29
N ASP A 92 3.05 -21.14 -3.99
CA ASP A 92 3.56 -19.82 -4.39
C ASP A 92 3.60 -18.89 -3.18
N PHE A 93 4.53 -17.96 -3.20
CA PHE A 93 4.64 -16.95 -2.16
C PHE A 93 4.09 -15.62 -2.68
N GLU A 94 3.03 -15.11 -2.05
CA GLU A 94 2.36 -13.89 -2.52
C GLU A 94 3.18 -12.62 -2.33
N GLY A 95 4.15 -12.62 -1.40
CA GLY A 95 4.96 -11.46 -1.05
C GLY A 95 4.34 -10.57 0.02
N LEU A 96 5.21 -9.87 0.75
CA LEU A 96 4.78 -9.02 1.86
C LEU A 96 3.98 -7.80 1.41
N GLU A 97 4.27 -7.22 0.25
CA GLU A 97 3.53 -6.08 -0.29
C GLU A 97 2.08 -6.48 -0.56
N ASN A 98 1.86 -7.57 -1.31
CA ASN A 98 0.52 -8.06 -1.63
C ASN A 98 -0.23 -8.51 -0.36
N TYR A 99 0.46 -9.17 0.57
CA TYR A 99 -0.12 -9.56 1.85
C TYR A 99 -0.61 -8.37 2.67
N ILE A 100 0.14 -7.26 2.69
CA ILE A 100 -0.27 -6.04 3.40
C ILE A 100 -1.44 -5.37 2.67
N GLU A 101 -1.42 -5.31 1.33
CA GLU A 101 -2.49 -4.72 0.53
C GLU A 101 -3.79 -5.50 0.68
N SER A 102 -3.76 -6.83 0.56
CA SER A 102 -4.94 -7.69 0.76
C SER A 102 -5.45 -7.60 2.21
N SER A 103 -4.55 -7.61 3.19
CA SER A 103 -4.91 -7.42 4.60
C SER A 103 -5.56 -6.06 4.87
N TYR A 104 -5.22 -5.01 4.13
CA TYR A 104 -5.86 -3.70 4.24
C TYR A 104 -7.23 -3.65 3.55
N GLU A 105 -7.35 -4.24 2.36
CA GLU A 105 -8.55 -4.17 1.54
C GLU A 105 -9.65 -5.15 2.01
N GLU A 106 -9.27 -6.35 2.41
CA GLU A 106 -10.14 -7.47 2.76
C GLU A 106 -10.19 -7.75 4.27
N ALA A 107 -9.73 -6.77 5.08
CA ALA A 107 -9.63 -6.95 6.53
C ALA A 107 -10.94 -7.40 7.18
N ALA A 108 -10.94 -8.58 7.77
CA ALA A 108 -12.06 -9.10 8.56
C ALA A 108 -12.32 -8.29 9.85
N THR A 109 -11.30 -7.57 10.35
CA THR A 109 -11.38 -6.79 11.58
C THR A 109 -10.68 -5.43 11.45
N ALA A 110 -11.16 -4.43 12.22
CA ALA A 110 -10.52 -3.12 12.28
C ALA A 110 -9.06 -3.18 12.78
N SER A 111 -8.71 -4.19 13.57
CA SER A 111 -7.36 -4.41 14.08
C SER A 111 -6.39 -4.78 12.95
N ILE A 112 -6.77 -5.71 12.08
CA ILE A 112 -5.98 -6.12 10.90
C ILE A 112 -5.79 -4.92 9.97
N LYS A 113 -6.85 -4.17 9.70
CA LYS A 113 -6.79 -2.98 8.85
C LYS A 113 -5.85 -1.92 9.42
N ARG A 114 -5.90 -1.69 10.73
CA ARG A 114 -4.99 -0.74 11.42
C ARG A 114 -3.55 -1.21 11.33
N TRP A 115 -3.31 -2.51 11.56
CA TRP A 115 -1.98 -3.09 11.42
C TRP A 115 -1.43 -2.88 10.01
N ALA A 116 -2.18 -3.23 8.97
CA ALA A 116 -1.74 -3.05 7.58
C ALA A 116 -1.49 -1.58 7.23
N SER A 117 -2.35 -0.65 7.72
CA SER A 117 -2.20 0.79 7.47
C SER A 117 -0.89 1.38 8.01
N ASN A 118 -0.28 0.78 9.04
CA ASN A 118 1.01 1.22 9.57
C ASN A 118 2.15 1.10 8.53
N TYR A 119 2.01 0.19 7.58
CA TYR A 119 3.00 -0.07 6.51
C TYR A 119 2.66 0.60 5.19
N MET A 120 1.61 1.42 5.17
CA MET A 120 1.14 2.11 3.97
C MET A 120 1.27 3.64 4.11
N ASP A 121 1.34 4.30 2.96
CA ASP A 121 1.22 5.75 2.85
C ASP A 121 -0.07 6.12 2.13
N SER A 122 -0.67 7.22 2.57
CA SER A 122 -1.83 7.82 1.90
C SER A 122 -1.34 8.83 0.85
N ASN A 123 -1.50 8.48 -0.40
CA ASN A 123 -1.14 9.34 -1.52
C ASN A 123 -2.40 9.91 -2.19
N LYS A 124 -2.30 11.12 -2.75
CA LYS A 124 -3.38 11.67 -3.58
C LYS A 124 -3.67 10.73 -4.75
N CYS A 125 -4.94 10.51 -5.05
CA CYS A 125 -5.34 9.71 -6.20
C CYS A 125 -4.81 10.32 -7.49
N SER A 126 -4.02 9.57 -8.27
CA SER A 126 -3.44 10.03 -9.54
C SER A 126 -4.47 10.34 -10.63
N VAL A 127 -5.71 9.86 -10.48
CA VAL A 127 -6.79 10.10 -11.45
C VAL A 127 -7.51 11.42 -11.17
N CYS A 128 -7.87 11.69 -9.91
CA CYS A 128 -8.64 12.88 -9.55
C CYS A 128 -7.84 13.93 -8.76
N ASN A 129 -6.54 13.70 -8.50
CA ASN A 129 -5.66 14.60 -7.73
C ASN A 129 -6.25 15.09 -6.40
N GLY A 130 -7.07 14.23 -5.77
CA GLY A 130 -7.73 14.54 -4.50
C GLY A 130 -9.10 15.22 -4.65
N SER A 131 -9.55 15.61 -5.84
CA SER A 131 -10.83 16.27 -6.05
C SER A 131 -12.04 15.37 -5.80
N ARG A 132 -11.88 14.03 -5.85
CA ARG A 132 -12.94 13.00 -5.76
C ARG A 132 -13.93 13.03 -6.93
N LEU A 133 -13.68 13.88 -7.92
CA LEU A 133 -14.53 14.08 -9.09
C LEU A 133 -13.98 13.34 -10.30
N ARG A 134 -14.86 13.00 -11.24
CA ARG A 134 -14.49 12.52 -12.56
C ARG A 134 -13.92 13.67 -13.38
N LYS A 135 -13.06 13.38 -14.37
CA LYS A 135 -12.44 14.40 -15.21
C LYS A 135 -13.48 15.22 -15.98
N GLU A 136 -14.57 14.58 -16.40
CA GLU A 136 -15.66 15.22 -17.15
C GLU A 136 -16.35 16.30 -16.34
N ALA A 137 -16.50 16.13 -15.03
CA ALA A 137 -17.07 17.13 -14.14
C ALA A 137 -16.21 18.41 -14.03
N LEU A 138 -14.93 18.33 -14.35
CA LEU A 138 -14.01 19.47 -14.31
C LEU A 138 -14.03 20.31 -15.60
N PHE A 139 -14.75 19.87 -16.63
CA PHE A 139 -14.92 20.63 -17.86
C PHE A 139 -15.93 21.80 -17.71
N PHE A 140 -16.87 21.65 -16.78
CA PHE A 140 -17.79 22.72 -16.45
C PHE A 140 -17.07 23.78 -15.62
N LYS A 141 -17.07 25.00 -16.11
CA LYS A 141 -16.41 26.14 -15.47
C LYS A 141 -17.35 27.33 -15.37
N LEU A 142 -17.31 28.01 -14.24
CA LEU A 142 -17.89 29.33 -14.02
C LEU A 142 -16.74 30.30 -13.80
N ASN A 143 -16.71 31.38 -14.56
CA ASN A 143 -15.61 32.36 -14.51
C ASN A 143 -14.21 31.67 -14.51
N ASN A 144 -13.98 30.77 -15.47
CA ASN A 144 -12.75 29.97 -15.65
C ASN A 144 -12.40 29.00 -14.52
N LEU A 145 -13.17 28.92 -13.44
CA LEU A 145 -12.98 28.02 -12.33
C LEU A 145 -13.93 26.81 -12.41
N ASN A 146 -13.41 25.62 -12.21
CA ASN A 146 -14.23 24.42 -12.06
C ASN A 146 -14.55 24.18 -10.58
N ILE A 147 -15.48 23.27 -10.32
CA ILE A 147 -15.94 22.95 -8.95
C ILE A 147 -14.78 22.51 -8.02
N ALA A 148 -13.74 21.84 -8.54
CA ALA A 148 -12.61 21.45 -7.70
C ALA A 148 -11.71 22.63 -7.33
N ASP A 149 -11.66 23.66 -8.16
CA ASP A 149 -10.93 24.90 -7.86
C ASP A 149 -11.69 25.69 -6.80
N VAL A 150 -12.99 25.82 -6.96
CA VAL A 150 -13.88 26.52 -6.01
C VAL A 150 -13.85 25.88 -4.61
N VAL A 151 -13.93 24.55 -4.54
CA VAL A 151 -13.90 23.81 -3.25
C VAL A 151 -12.53 23.92 -2.54
N ARG A 152 -11.47 24.31 -3.25
CA ARG A 152 -10.13 24.52 -2.65
C ARG A 152 -9.90 25.93 -2.11
N MET A 153 -10.79 26.86 -2.42
CA MET A 153 -10.69 28.22 -1.91
C MET A 153 -10.83 28.23 -0.40
N ASP A 154 -10.19 29.17 0.26
CA ASP A 154 -10.54 29.48 1.63
C ASP A 154 -11.90 30.19 1.70
N LEU A 155 -12.49 30.24 2.90
CA LEU A 155 -13.84 30.79 3.08
C LEU A 155 -13.94 32.26 2.68
N LYS A 156 -12.86 33.03 2.84
CA LYS A 156 -12.84 34.46 2.50
C LYS A 156 -12.82 34.65 0.99
N ASP A 157 -11.97 33.95 0.29
CA ASP A 157 -11.87 33.99 -1.17
C ASP A 157 -13.14 33.47 -1.82
N LEU A 158 -13.72 32.39 -1.28
CA LEU A 158 -15.00 31.83 -1.72
C LEU A 158 -16.12 32.86 -1.56
N PHE A 159 -16.18 33.58 -0.44
CA PHE A 159 -17.20 34.62 -0.20
C PHE A 159 -17.10 35.73 -1.23
N PHE A 160 -15.91 36.26 -1.51
CA PHE A 160 -15.75 37.30 -2.53
C PHE A 160 -16.08 36.80 -3.92
N TRP A 161 -15.61 35.60 -4.27
CA TRP A 161 -15.88 34.98 -5.56
C TRP A 161 -17.39 34.79 -5.80
N ILE A 162 -18.15 34.33 -4.79
CA ILE A 162 -19.62 34.20 -4.89
C ILE A 162 -20.29 35.58 -5.01
N SER A 163 -19.82 36.57 -4.23
CA SER A 163 -20.40 37.91 -4.24
C SER A 163 -20.26 38.61 -5.63
N ASP A 164 -19.15 38.31 -6.31
CA ASP A 164 -18.88 38.91 -7.62
C ASP A 164 -19.43 38.05 -8.78
N LEU A 165 -19.95 36.83 -8.48
CA LEU A 165 -20.33 35.85 -9.50
C LEU A 165 -21.39 36.41 -10.49
N GLU A 166 -22.40 37.12 -10.01
CA GLU A 166 -23.43 37.67 -10.86
C GLU A 166 -22.89 38.63 -11.95
N SER A 167 -21.76 39.30 -11.68
CA SER A 167 -21.12 40.19 -12.65
C SER A 167 -20.45 39.47 -13.82
N PHE A 168 -20.17 38.17 -13.66
CA PHE A 168 -19.49 37.32 -14.65
C PHE A 168 -20.43 36.39 -15.41
N LEU A 169 -21.69 36.25 -14.95
CA LEU A 169 -22.66 35.35 -15.57
C LEU A 169 -23.44 36.08 -16.69
N SER A 170 -23.70 35.36 -17.76
CA SER A 170 -24.64 35.83 -18.80
C SER A 170 -26.10 35.80 -18.30
N GLU A 171 -27.00 36.52 -18.97
CA GLU A 171 -28.44 36.53 -18.62
C GLU A 171 -29.05 35.11 -18.56
N ASN A 172 -28.58 34.20 -19.38
CA ASN A 172 -29.05 32.81 -19.38
C ASN A 172 -28.49 31.98 -18.24
N GLU A 173 -27.34 32.34 -17.66
CA GLU A 173 -26.68 31.65 -16.53
C GLU A 173 -27.18 32.18 -15.18
N ASN A 174 -27.82 33.38 -15.17
CA ASN A 174 -28.45 33.99 -13.98
C ASN A 174 -29.88 33.49 -13.73
N ARG A 175 -30.42 32.63 -14.56
CA ARG A 175 -31.74 32.01 -14.42
C ARG A 175 -31.65 30.64 -13.76
#